data_d69e82a0682c3ecc1f71a0cfcb055c14
#
_entry.id   d69e82a0682c3ecc1f71a0cfcb055c14
#
_cell.length_a   1.000
_cell.length_b   1.000
_cell.length_c   1.000
_cell.angle_alpha   90.00
_cell.angle_beta   90.00
_cell.angle_gamma   90.00
#
_symmetry.space_group_name_H-M   'P 1'
#
loop_
_entity.id
_entity.type
_entity.pdbx_description
1 polymer ?
#
loop_
_entity_poly.entity_id
_entity_poly.type
_entity_poly.pdbx_seq_one_letter_code
_entity_poly.pdbx_strand_id
1 'polypeptide(L)'
;MCIRDRFRHERPQRGRYRQFHQLGAEALGMEGPDIDAEMIMMLARIWKELGVGDVRLELNTLGALPERQAHREALIKYFEGNQDVLDEDARRRLYTNPLRILDTKNPEMQELVNAAPRLLDFLGEESRAFLARMEQLVSAAGIEYVINPRLVRGLDYYNHTVFEWITDKLGAQGTICGGGRYDPLIEMLGGRPAPGVGFAMGMERVIELMRECGRVPVRTQTDVYVILSLIH
;
A
#
# COMPACT_ATOMS: atom_id res chain seq x y z
N MET A 1 12.75 6.27 10.56
CA MET A 1 12.72 5.03 9.75
C MET A 1 13.15 3.83 10.58
N CYS A 2 12.46 2.70 10.45
CA CYS A 2 12.80 1.45 11.13
C CYS A 2 12.96 0.33 10.11
N ILE A 3 13.99 -0.50 10.29
CA ILE A 3 14.15 -1.77 9.57
C ILE A 3 13.95 -2.87 10.60
N ARG A 4 12.97 -3.74 10.35
CA ARG A 4 12.66 -4.85 11.25
C ARG A 4 12.30 -6.11 10.46
N ASP A 5 12.63 -7.26 11.02
CA ASP A 5 12.15 -8.55 10.58
C ASP A 5 10.66 -8.72 10.92
N ARG A 6 9.98 -9.46 10.05
CA ARG A 6 8.56 -9.79 10.14
C ARG A 6 8.38 -11.28 9.90
N PHE A 7 7.40 -11.84 10.58
CA PHE A 7 7.02 -13.23 10.43
C PHE A 7 5.55 -13.31 10.06
N ARG A 8 5.23 -14.02 8.98
CA ARG A 8 3.85 -14.24 8.54
C ARG A 8 3.66 -15.68 8.10
N HIS A 9 2.53 -16.26 8.47
CA HIS A 9 2.12 -17.56 7.95
C HIS A 9 1.53 -17.38 6.55
N GLU A 10 2.41 -17.47 5.54
CA GLU A 10 2.05 -17.25 4.14
C GLU A 10 2.57 -18.38 3.25
N ARG A 11 1.96 -18.55 2.07
CA ARG A 11 2.48 -19.45 1.05
C ARG A 11 3.71 -18.79 0.42
N PRO A 12 4.92 -19.37 0.55
CA PRO A 12 6.13 -18.80 0.00
C PRO A 12 6.10 -18.79 -1.54
N GLN A 13 6.60 -17.70 -2.11
CA GLN A 13 6.85 -17.56 -3.55
C GLN A 13 7.88 -16.45 -3.78
N ARG A 14 8.32 -16.21 -5.02
CA ARG A 14 9.26 -15.14 -5.34
C ARG A 14 8.78 -13.80 -4.78
N GLY A 15 9.61 -13.11 -3.98
CA GLY A 15 9.28 -11.84 -3.34
C GLY A 15 8.25 -11.93 -2.20
N ARG A 16 7.90 -13.15 -1.73
CA ARG A 16 6.99 -13.35 -0.61
C ARG A 16 7.49 -14.48 0.30
N TYR A 17 8.01 -14.11 1.46
CA TYR A 17 8.66 -14.99 2.40
C TYR A 17 7.90 -15.03 3.73
N ARG A 18 8.09 -16.10 4.50
CA ARG A 18 7.53 -16.24 5.86
C ARG A 18 8.28 -15.39 6.88
N GLN A 19 9.58 -15.20 6.66
CA GLN A 19 10.42 -14.24 7.37
C GLN A 19 10.96 -13.24 6.35
N PHE A 20 10.81 -11.97 6.61
CA PHE A 20 11.22 -10.89 5.69
C PHE A 20 11.47 -9.60 6.47
N HIS A 21 12.14 -8.65 5.84
CA HIS A 21 12.45 -7.36 6.44
C HIS A 21 11.62 -6.26 5.81
N GLN A 22 11.18 -5.33 6.64
CA GLN A 22 10.51 -4.12 6.21
C GLN A 22 11.27 -2.90 6.68
N LEU A 23 11.38 -1.91 5.79
CA LEU A 23 11.74 -0.55 6.12
C LEU A 23 10.45 0.27 6.07
N GLY A 24 10.23 1.09 7.09
CA GLY A 24 9.07 1.97 7.16
C GLY A 24 9.37 3.30 7.82
N ALA A 25 8.51 4.26 7.58
CA ALA A 25 8.48 5.54 8.26
C ALA A 25 7.03 5.88 8.61
N GLU A 26 6.85 6.48 9.78
CA GLU A 26 5.56 6.89 10.32
C GLU A 26 5.67 8.35 10.76
N ALA A 27 4.68 9.16 10.42
CA ALA A 27 4.48 10.51 10.92
C ALA A 27 3.22 10.53 11.77
N LEU A 28 3.36 10.95 13.02
CA LEU A 28 2.27 10.97 14.01
C LEU A 28 2.01 12.40 14.47
N GLY A 29 0.74 12.72 14.70
CA GLY A 29 0.32 14.03 15.21
C GLY A 29 0.31 15.14 14.14
N MET A 30 0.43 14.81 12.87
CA MET A 30 0.42 15.75 11.75
C MET A 30 -0.88 15.62 10.96
N GLU A 31 -1.69 16.66 10.98
CA GLU A 31 -2.93 16.75 10.22
C GLU A 31 -2.66 17.17 8.77
N GLY A 32 -3.66 16.96 7.92
CA GLY A 32 -3.67 17.43 6.55
C GLY A 32 -2.94 16.54 5.54
N PRO A 33 -3.18 16.80 4.24
CA PRO A 33 -2.64 16.01 3.14
C PRO A 33 -1.16 16.30 2.82
N ASP A 34 -0.59 17.35 3.42
CA ASP A 34 0.78 17.77 3.13
C ASP A 34 1.78 16.70 3.58
N ILE A 35 1.59 16.13 4.76
CA ILE A 35 2.44 15.05 5.27
C ILE A 35 2.25 13.75 4.49
N ASP A 36 1.05 13.47 3.98
CA ASP A 36 0.80 12.31 3.12
C ASP A 36 1.59 12.43 1.82
N ALA A 37 1.56 13.63 1.21
CA ALA A 37 2.36 13.93 0.03
C ALA A 37 3.87 13.83 0.32
N GLU A 38 4.33 14.29 1.48
CA GLU A 38 5.74 14.18 1.89
C GLU A 38 6.20 12.72 1.98
N MET A 39 5.37 11.82 2.53
CA MET A 39 5.66 10.37 2.55
C MET A 39 5.83 9.80 1.15
N ILE A 40 4.97 10.20 0.21
CA ILE A 40 5.05 9.79 -1.20
C ILE A 40 6.31 10.35 -1.86
N MET A 41 6.61 11.64 -1.63
CA MET A 41 7.79 12.31 -2.18
C MET A 41 9.10 11.72 -1.66
N MET A 42 9.14 11.35 -0.38
CA MET A 42 10.28 10.63 0.23
C MET A 42 10.53 9.31 -0.51
N LEU A 43 9.48 8.53 -0.78
CA LEU A 43 9.60 7.28 -1.52
C LEU A 43 10.05 7.51 -2.95
N ALA A 44 9.49 8.48 -3.66
CA ALA A 44 9.92 8.83 -5.02
C ALA A 44 11.42 9.16 -5.07
N ARG A 45 11.92 9.90 -4.07
CA ARG A 45 13.34 10.18 -3.93
C ARG A 45 14.17 8.91 -3.69
N ILE A 46 13.70 8.02 -2.81
CA ILE A 46 14.37 6.72 -2.55
C ILE A 46 14.49 5.92 -3.85
N TRP A 47 13.43 5.80 -4.64
CA TRP A 47 13.47 5.08 -5.92
C TRP A 47 14.49 5.68 -6.89
N LYS A 48 14.53 7.01 -6.97
CA LYS A 48 15.50 7.72 -7.79
C LYS A 48 16.94 7.47 -7.33
N GLU A 49 17.22 7.53 -6.05
CA GLU A 49 18.56 7.30 -5.48
C GLU A 49 19.00 5.83 -5.64
N LEU A 50 18.09 4.88 -5.54
CA LEU A 50 18.36 3.46 -5.81
C LEU A 50 18.48 3.15 -7.30
N GLY A 51 18.14 4.09 -8.18
CA GLY A 51 18.18 3.92 -9.64
C GLY A 51 17.15 2.93 -10.17
N VAL A 52 16.05 2.72 -9.44
CA VAL A 52 14.92 1.88 -9.88
C VAL A 52 13.85 2.78 -10.50
N GLY A 53 13.76 2.76 -11.83
CA GLY A 53 12.85 3.62 -12.60
C GLY A 53 11.53 2.96 -13.02
N ASP A 54 11.42 1.64 -12.88
CA ASP A 54 10.26 0.87 -13.35
C ASP A 54 9.23 0.68 -12.23
N VAL A 55 8.90 1.79 -11.56
CA VAL A 55 7.89 1.81 -10.48
C VAL A 55 6.86 2.87 -10.79
N ARG A 56 5.60 2.56 -10.55
CA ARG A 56 4.48 3.49 -10.68
C ARG A 56 3.76 3.66 -9.36
N LEU A 57 3.23 4.85 -9.15
CA LEU A 57 2.44 5.19 -7.97
C LEU A 57 0.97 4.99 -8.27
N GLU A 58 0.30 4.19 -7.47
CA GLU A 58 -1.15 4.12 -7.42
C GLU A 58 -1.66 4.77 -6.14
N LEU A 59 -2.65 5.63 -6.30
CA LEU A 59 -3.30 6.38 -5.23
C LEU A 59 -4.78 6.03 -5.16
N ASN A 60 -5.34 6.10 -3.98
CA ASN A 60 -6.78 6.14 -3.75
C ASN A 60 -7.07 6.88 -2.44
N THR A 61 -8.34 7.10 -2.17
CA THR A 61 -8.81 7.53 -0.87
C THR A 61 -9.80 6.52 -0.30
N LEU A 62 -9.79 6.36 1.01
CA LEU A 62 -10.82 5.61 1.75
C LEU A 62 -11.83 6.53 2.42
N GLY A 63 -11.71 7.84 2.19
CA GLY A 63 -12.59 8.85 2.75
C GLY A 63 -12.64 8.83 4.27
N ALA A 64 -13.61 9.52 4.83
CA ALA A 64 -13.96 9.48 6.23
C ALA A 64 -14.85 8.26 6.55
N LEU A 65 -14.98 7.91 7.82
CA LEU A 65 -15.74 6.74 8.25
C LEU A 65 -17.20 6.72 7.75
N PRO A 66 -17.99 7.83 7.81
CA PRO A 66 -19.37 7.81 7.31
C PRO A 66 -19.45 7.54 5.78
N GLU A 67 -18.55 8.10 5.00
CA GLU A 67 -18.47 7.90 3.55
C GLU A 67 -18.16 6.45 3.20
N ARG A 68 -17.23 5.86 3.94
CA ARG A 68 -16.86 4.45 3.79
C ARG A 68 -18.00 3.52 4.19
N GLN A 69 -18.79 3.88 5.20
CA GLN A 69 -19.98 3.11 5.59
C GLN A 69 -21.06 3.14 4.49
N ALA A 70 -21.35 4.31 3.93
CA ALA A 70 -22.30 4.45 2.85
C ALA A 70 -21.86 3.67 1.58
N HIS A 71 -20.58 3.76 1.24
CA HIS A 71 -20.00 2.98 0.15
C HIS A 71 -20.08 1.46 0.42
N ARG A 72 -19.78 1.03 1.66
CA ARG A 72 -19.88 -0.38 2.06
C ARG A 72 -21.29 -0.93 1.88
N GLU A 73 -22.31 -0.18 2.27
CA GLU A 73 -23.71 -0.55 2.10
C GLU A 73 -24.09 -0.67 0.62
N ALA A 74 -23.64 0.29 -0.19
CA ALA A 74 -23.84 0.25 -1.64
C ALA A 74 -23.16 -0.96 -2.29
N LEU A 75 -21.93 -1.31 -1.87
CA LEU A 75 -21.22 -2.50 -2.33
C LEU A 75 -21.94 -3.78 -1.96
N ILE A 76 -22.42 -3.92 -0.73
CA ILE A 76 -23.18 -5.10 -0.29
C ILE A 76 -24.41 -5.25 -1.19
N LYS A 77 -25.20 -4.20 -1.35
CA LYS A 77 -26.40 -4.24 -2.20
C LYS A 77 -26.07 -4.59 -3.66
N TYR A 78 -24.98 -4.05 -4.19
CA TYR A 78 -24.53 -4.32 -5.55
C TYR A 78 -24.13 -5.79 -5.73
N PHE A 79 -23.33 -6.34 -4.81
CA PHE A 79 -22.90 -7.73 -4.89
C PHE A 79 -24.01 -8.73 -4.56
N GLU A 80 -24.98 -8.37 -3.71
CA GLU A 80 -26.20 -9.18 -3.49
C GLU A 80 -27.02 -9.34 -4.77
N GLY A 81 -27.06 -8.31 -5.62
CA GLY A 81 -27.72 -8.38 -6.93
C GLY A 81 -26.97 -9.20 -7.98
N ASN A 82 -25.71 -9.62 -7.69
CA ASN A 82 -24.83 -10.32 -8.62
C ASN A 82 -24.19 -11.58 -8.02
N GLN A 83 -24.88 -12.26 -7.11
CA GLN A 83 -24.33 -13.38 -6.34
C GLN A 83 -23.86 -14.55 -7.21
N ASP A 84 -24.45 -14.73 -8.39
CA ASP A 84 -24.10 -15.83 -9.31
C ASP A 84 -22.67 -15.73 -9.85
N VAL A 85 -22.14 -14.50 -9.96
CA VAL A 85 -20.78 -14.23 -10.44
C VAL A 85 -19.73 -14.28 -9.34
N LEU A 86 -20.16 -14.22 -8.06
CA LEU A 86 -19.24 -14.21 -6.91
C LEU A 86 -18.62 -15.60 -6.69
N ASP A 87 -17.30 -15.65 -6.59
CA ASP A 87 -16.60 -16.85 -6.14
C ASP A 87 -16.80 -17.09 -4.63
N GLU A 88 -16.37 -18.25 -4.16
CA GLU A 88 -16.57 -18.66 -2.77
C GLU A 88 -15.91 -17.70 -1.76
N ASP A 89 -14.76 -17.13 -2.11
CA ASP A 89 -14.02 -16.21 -1.25
C ASP A 89 -14.75 -14.85 -1.18
N ALA A 90 -15.27 -14.36 -2.30
CA ALA A 90 -16.10 -13.16 -2.37
C ALA A 90 -17.40 -13.30 -1.57
N ARG A 91 -18.09 -14.44 -1.68
CA ARG A 91 -19.30 -14.72 -0.90
C ARG A 91 -19.04 -14.70 0.60
N ARG A 92 -17.91 -15.26 1.07
CA ARG A 92 -17.53 -15.20 2.48
C ARG A 92 -17.22 -13.78 2.97
N ARG A 93 -16.70 -12.93 2.07
CA ARG A 93 -16.32 -11.54 2.39
C ARG A 93 -17.46 -10.55 2.26
N LEU A 94 -18.55 -10.92 1.61
CA LEU A 94 -19.65 -10.01 1.25
C LEU A 94 -20.13 -9.16 2.45
N TYR A 95 -20.36 -9.78 3.60
CA TYR A 95 -20.84 -9.08 4.78
C TYR A 95 -19.73 -8.71 5.79
N THR A 96 -18.59 -9.37 5.71
CA THR A 96 -17.48 -9.13 6.64
C THR A 96 -16.57 -7.99 6.15
N ASN A 97 -16.13 -8.04 4.88
CA ASN A 97 -15.28 -7.02 4.28
C ASN A 97 -15.50 -6.94 2.74
N PRO A 98 -16.60 -6.33 2.28
CA PRO A 98 -16.95 -6.26 0.87
C PRO A 98 -15.93 -5.45 0.04
N LEU A 99 -15.24 -4.48 0.64
CA LEU A 99 -14.17 -3.73 -0.01
C LEU A 99 -13.06 -4.63 -0.56
N ARG A 100 -12.76 -5.75 0.13
CA ARG A 100 -11.76 -6.71 -0.35
C ARG A 100 -12.17 -7.52 -1.57
N ILE A 101 -13.45 -7.50 -1.93
CA ILE A 101 -13.92 -8.12 -3.18
C ILE A 101 -13.39 -7.32 -4.38
N LEU A 102 -13.24 -5.99 -4.23
CA LEU A 102 -12.70 -5.13 -5.28
C LEU A 102 -11.26 -5.47 -5.68
N ASP A 103 -10.47 -6.02 -4.76
CA ASP A 103 -9.07 -6.43 -5.00
C ASP A 103 -8.94 -7.86 -5.57
N THR A 104 -10.04 -8.47 -6.02
CA THR A 104 -9.98 -9.82 -6.59
C THR A 104 -9.15 -9.84 -7.88
N LYS A 105 -8.35 -10.91 -8.03
CA LYS A 105 -7.61 -11.20 -9.26
C LYS A 105 -8.30 -12.27 -10.12
N ASN A 106 -9.49 -12.72 -9.72
CA ASN A 106 -10.26 -13.68 -10.49
C ASN A 106 -10.70 -13.06 -11.82
N PRO A 107 -10.28 -13.61 -12.99
CA PRO A 107 -10.66 -13.06 -14.30
C PRO A 107 -12.17 -12.98 -14.54
N GLU A 108 -12.94 -13.94 -14.04
CA GLU A 108 -14.40 -14.01 -14.21
C GLU A 108 -15.14 -12.89 -13.48
N MET A 109 -14.52 -12.33 -12.44
CA MET A 109 -15.10 -11.24 -11.64
C MET A 109 -14.62 -9.84 -12.07
N GLN A 110 -13.71 -9.72 -13.06
CA GLN A 110 -13.15 -8.40 -13.41
C GLN A 110 -14.21 -7.42 -13.92
N GLU A 111 -15.13 -7.85 -14.75
CA GLU A 111 -16.21 -7.01 -15.25
C GLU A 111 -17.11 -6.53 -14.11
N LEU A 112 -17.50 -7.44 -13.22
CA LEU A 112 -18.30 -7.14 -12.03
C LEU A 112 -17.62 -6.09 -11.13
N VAL A 113 -16.37 -6.27 -10.78
CA VAL A 113 -15.67 -5.34 -9.86
C VAL A 113 -15.33 -4.00 -10.52
N ASN A 114 -15.15 -3.96 -11.84
CA ASN A 114 -14.95 -2.71 -12.57
C ASN A 114 -16.22 -1.85 -12.65
N ALA A 115 -17.40 -2.48 -12.64
CA ALA A 115 -18.69 -1.81 -12.65
C ALA A 115 -19.22 -1.50 -11.23
N ALA A 116 -18.52 -1.93 -10.18
CA ALA A 116 -18.95 -1.72 -8.80
C ALA A 116 -18.94 -0.23 -8.41
N PRO A 117 -19.81 0.18 -7.47
CA PRO A 117 -19.81 1.54 -6.91
C PRO A 117 -18.41 1.96 -6.45
N ARG A 118 -18.00 3.18 -6.79
CA ARG A 118 -16.68 3.71 -6.43
C ARG A 118 -16.81 4.59 -5.19
N LEU A 119 -15.86 4.48 -4.27
CA LEU A 119 -15.87 5.33 -3.07
C LEU A 119 -15.83 6.82 -3.39
N LEU A 120 -15.19 7.20 -4.49
CA LEU A 120 -15.13 8.59 -4.97
C LEU A 120 -16.52 9.25 -5.15
N ASP A 121 -17.55 8.46 -5.44
CA ASP A 121 -18.92 8.95 -5.63
C ASP A 121 -19.61 9.27 -4.28
N PHE A 122 -19.08 8.76 -3.17
CA PHE A 122 -19.60 8.93 -1.82
C PHE A 122 -18.85 9.97 -1.00
N LEU A 123 -17.77 10.53 -1.52
CA LEU A 123 -16.96 11.52 -0.79
C LEU A 123 -17.74 12.82 -0.55
N GLY A 124 -17.70 13.31 0.67
CA GLY A 124 -18.11 14.66 1.02
C GLY A 124 -17.09 15.72 0.56
N GLU A 125 -17.43 16.97 0.79
CA GLU A 125 -16.62 18.11 0.37
C GLU A 125 -15.22 18.10 1.00
N GLU A 126 -15.13 17.81 2.28
CA GLU A 126 -13.87 17.77 3.04
C GLU A 126 -12.92 16.69 2.49
N SER A 127 -13.41 15.46 2.31
CA SER A 127 -12.61 14.36 1.78
C SER A 127 -12.19 14.59 0.32
N ARG A 128 -13.04 15.24 -0.48
CA ARG A 128 -12.70 15.65 -1.85
C ARG A 128 -11.60 16.72 -1.86
N ALA A 129 -11.72 17.72 -0.99
CA ALA A 129 -10.71 18.78 -0.86
C ALA A 129 -9.36 18.20 -0.38
N PHE A 130 -9.39 17.24 0.57
CA PHE A 130 -8.21 16.54 1.05
C PHE A 130 -7.50 15.79 -0.08
N LEU A 131 -8.25 14.99 -0.84
CA LEU A 131 -7.71 14.25 -1.99
C LEU A 131 -7.14 15.21 -3.04
N ALA A 132 -7.90 16.23 -3.43
CA ALA A 132 -7.48 17.20 -4.45
C ALA A 132 -6.19 17.94 -4.04
N ARG A 133 -6.05 18.30 -2.76
CA ARG A 133 -4.84 18.93 -2.24
C ARG A 133 -3.64 17.99 -2.29
N MET A 134 -3.82 16.73 -1.90
CA MET A 134 -2.78 15.71 -1.98
C MET A 134 -2.33 15.49 -3.44
N GLU A 135 -3.27 15.35 -4.38
CA GLU A 135 -2.99 15.21 -5.81
C GLU A 135 -2.21 16.42 -6.35
N GLN A 136 -2.60 17.64 -5.95
CA GLN A 136 -1.89 18.88 -6.34
C GLN A 136 -0.44 18.86 -5.88
N LEU A 137 -0.18 18.46 -4.64
CA LEU A 137 1.18 18.42 -4.08
C LEU A 137 2.05 17.37 -4.77
N VAL A 138 1.52 16.16 -4.99
CA VAL A 138 2.23 15.08 -5.69
C VAL A 138 2.54 15.48 -7.13
N SER A 139 1.57 16.10 -7.84
CA SER A 139 1.76 16.61 -9.20
C SER A 139 2.80 17.74 -9.26
N ALA A 140 2.75 18.68 -8.30
CA ALA A 140 3.72 19.78 -8.21
C ALA A 140 5.16 19.29 -7.98
N ALA A 141 5.31 18.12 -7.33
CA ALA A 141 6.61 17.45 -7.17
C ALA A 141 7.07 16.70 -8.43
N GLY A 142 6.28 16.70 -9.51
CA GLY A 142 6.61 16.02 -10.76
C GLY A 142 6.49 14.50 -10.68
N ILE A 143 5.69 13.99 -9.75
CA ILE A 143 5.47 12.55 -9.57
C ILE A 143 4.21 12.14 -10.34
N GLU A 144 4.38 11.24 -11.29
CA GLU A 144 3.26 10.63 -12.01
C GLU A 144 2.55 9.60 -11.14
N TYR A 145 1.21 9.59 -11.19
CA TYR A 145 0.39 8.65 -10.44
C TYR A 145 -0.86 8.25 -11.21
N VAL A 146 -1.50 7.18 -10.78
CA VAL A 146 -2.78 6.71 -11.26
C VAL A 146 -3.75 6.62 -10.09
N ILE A 147 -4.94 7.18 -10.23
CA ILE A 147 -6.03 6.92 -9.27
C ILE A 147 -6.58 5.53 -9.54
N ASN A 148 -6.40 4.63 -8.57
CA ASN A 148 -6.93 3.27 -8.64
C ASN A 148 -8.09 3.12 -7.64
N PRO A 149 -9.36 3.19 -8.09
CA PRO A 149 -10.51 3.09 -7.19
C PRO A 149 -10.67 1.71 -6.55
N ARG A 150 -9.92 0.71 -7.02
CA ARG A 150 -9.87 -0.64 -6.45
C ARG A 150 -8.77 -0.83 -5.41
N LEU A 151 -7.87 0.16 -5.26
CA LEU A 151 -6.83 0.11 -4.25
C LEU A 151 -7.46 0.24 -2.87
N VAL A 152 -7.45 -0.85 -2.11
CA VAL A 152 -7.94 -0.93 -0.74
C VAL A 152 -6.86 -1.51 0.17
N ARG A 153 -6.94 -1.22 1.46
CA ARG A 153 -6.02 -1.78 2.45
C ARG A 153 -6.67 -2.91 3.22
N GLY A 154 -5.85 -3.83 3.68
CA GLY A 154 -6.31 -5.02 4.38
C GLY A 154 -6.81 -4.80 5.81
N LEU A 155 -6.74 -3.59 6.33
CA LEU A 155 -7.02 -3.25 7.72
C LEU A 155 -7.98 -2.06 7.78
N ASP A 156 -8.93 -2.12 8.69
CA ASP A 156 -10.08 -1.21 8.73
C ASP A 156 -9.76 0.16 9.36
N TYR A 157 -8.58 0.32 9.94
CA TYR A 157 -8.17 1.58 10.56
C TYR A 157 -7.70 2.66 9.57
N TYR A 158 -7.47 2.32 8.29
CA TYR A 158 -7.10 3.30 7.28
C TYR A 158 -8.25 4.25 6.96
N ASN A 159 -7.92 5.53 6.73
CA ASN A 159 -8.81 6.58 6.27
C ASN A 159 -8.09 7.47 5.26
N HIS A 160 -8.82 8.31 4.55
CA HIS A 160 -8.27 9.22 3.54
C HIS A 160 -7.25 8.54 2.61
N THR A 161 -6.02 9.02 2.57
CA THR A 161 -4.99 8.58 1.61
C THR A 161 -4.59 7.12 1.79
N VAL A 162 -4.60 6.38 0.70
CA VAL A 162 -3.92 5.09 0.56
C VAL A 162 -3.11 5.08 -0.72
N PHE A 163 -1.95 4.46 -0.70
CA PHE A 163 -1.07 4.40 -1.86
C PHE A 163 -0.25 3.12 -1.91
N GLU A 164 0.14 2.75 -3.12
CA GLU A 164 1.08 1.68 -3.39
C GLU A 164 2.06 2.08 -4.48
N TRP A 165 3.32 1.70 -4.29
CA TRP A 165 4.32 1.72 -5.34
C TRP A 165 4.45 0.31 -5.91
N ILE A 166 4.20 0.18 -7.19
CA ILE A 166 4.13 -1.12 -7.87
C ILE A 166 5.06 -1.17 -9.07
N THR A 167 5.47 -2.40 -9.42
CA THR A 167 6.29 -2.69 -10.58
C THR A 167 5.80 -3.95 -11.29
N ASP A 168 5.95 -4.00 -12.59
CA ASP A 168 5.61 -5.18 -13.39
C ASP A 168 6.76 -6.21 -13.45
N LYS A 169 7.97 -5.83 -13.00
CA LYS A 169 9.16 -6.68 -13.05
C LYS A 169 9.16 -7.86 -12.05
N LEU A 170 8.34 -7.78 -11.01
CA LEU A 170 8.25 -8.82 -9.97
C LEU A 170 7.00 -9.73 -10.12
N GLY A 171 6.36 -9.72 -11.28
CA GLY A 171 5.21 -10.56 -11.57
C GLY A 171 4.05 -10.32 -10.60
N ALA A 172 3.46 -11.40 -10.05
CA ALA A 172 2.29 -11.31 -9.17
C ALA A 172 2.53 -10.54 -7.84
N GLN A 173 3.78 -10.29 -7.47
CA GLN A 173 4.18 -9.57 -6.25
C GLN A 173 4.68 -8.15 -6.55
N GLY A 174 4.04 -7.47 -7.49
CA GLY A 174 4.42 -6.16 -7.98
C GLY A 174 4.44 -5.04 -6.92
N THR A 175 3.63 -5.12 -5.87
CA THR A 175 3.65 -4.12 -4.79
C THR A 175 4.94 -4.19 -3.99
N ILE A 176 5.81 -3.18 -4.12
CA ILE A 176 7.09 -3.09 -3.41
C ILE A 176 7.00 -2.27 -2.13
N CYS A 177 6.10 -1.29 -2.10
CA CYS A 177 5.84 -0.43 -0.96
C CYS A 177 4.35 -0.08 -0.92
N GLY A 178 3.81 0.05 0.26
CA GLY A 178 2.45 0.53 0.44
C GLY A 178 2.28 1.27 1.76
N GLY A 179 1.38 2.25 1.76
CA GLY A 179 1.12 3.10 2.91
C GLY A 179 -0.25 3.74 2.86
N GLY A 180 -0.45 4.67 3.78
CA GLY A 180 -1.67 5.45 3.88
C GLY A 180 -1.84 6.09 5.24
N ARG A 181 -2.93 6.85 5.38
CA ARG A 181 -3.35 7.53 6.60
C ARG A 181 -4.20 6.60 7.46
N TYR A 182 -4.04 6.69 8.78
CA TYR A 182 -4.72 5.83 9.75
C TYR A 182 -5.03 6.56 11.06
N ASP A 183 -5.66 7.72 10.98
CA ASP A 183 -5.95 8.59 12.13
C ASP A 183 -6.69 7.87 13.26
N PRO A 184 -7.62 6.92 13.02
CA PRO A 184 -8.32 6.24 14.10
C PRO A 184 -7.46 5.25 14.91
N LEU A 185 -6.29 4.85 14.40
CA LEU A 185 -5.54 3.72 14.96
C LEU A 185 -5.09 3.94 16.39
N ILE A 186 -4.59 5.13 16.73
CA ILE A 186 -4.07 5.41 18.07
C ILE A 186 -5.19 5.35 19.11
N GLU A 187 -6.36 5.90 18.78
CA GLU A 187 -7.55 5.81 19.65
C GLU A 187 -8.04 4.37 19.80
N MET A 188 -8.09 3.60 18.71
CA MET A 188 -8.46 2.18 18.74
C MET A 188 -7.52 1.34 19.63
N LEU A 189 -6.27 1.76 19.80
CA LEU A 189 -5.29 1.15 20.69
C LEU A 189 -5.37 1.69 22.13
N GLY A 190 -6.32 2.58 22.46
CA GLY A 190 -6.52 3.16 23.79
C GLY A 190 -5.65 4.39 24.06
N GLY A 191 -5.01 4.96 23.04
CA GLY A 191 -4.27 6.21 23.12
C GLY A 191 -5.16 7.45 22.97
N ARG A 192 -4.58 8.63 23.09
CA ARG A 192 -5.26 9.88 22.75
C ARG A 192 -5.38 9.98 21.22
N PRO A 193 -6.52 10.42 20.67
CA PRO A 193 -6.65 10.63 19.23
C PRO A 193 -5.49 11.45 18.68
N ALA A 194 -4.83 10.91 17.68
CA ALA A 194 -3.76 11.61 16.96
C ALA A 194 -3.70 11.08 15.52
N PRO A 195 -3.60 11.98 14.52
CA PRO A 195 -3.47 11.56 13.15
C PRO A 195 -2.17 10.81 12.91
N GLY A 196 -2.20 9.89 11.96
CA GLY A 196 -1.04 9.11 11.59
C GLY A 196 -1.03 8.73 10.12
N VAL A 197 0.12 8.81 9.50
CA VAL A 197 0.36 8.38 8.14
C VAL A 197 1.74 7.73 8.04
N GLY A 198 1.84 6.69 7.25
CA GLY A 198 3.13 6.03 7.08
C GLY A 198 3.14 5.02 5.95
N PHE A 199 4.29 4.41 5.77
CA PHE A 199 4.48 3.37 4.76
C PHE A 199 5.39 2.24 5.26
N ALA A 200 5.30 1.11 4.58
CA ALA A 200 6.26 0.03 4.71
C ALA A 200 6.64 -0.51 3.33
N MET A 201 7.94 -0.74 3.12
CA MET A 201 8.47 -1.40 1.93
C MET A 201 9.13 -2.73 2.30
N GLY A 202 8.95 -3.74 1.45
CA GLY A 202 9.61 -5.04 1.62
C GLY A 202 11.04 -4.98 1.09
N MET A 203 12.03 -5.14 1.98
CA MET A 203 13.46 -5.02 1.61
C MET A 203 13.85 -6.05 0.57
N GLU A 204 13.38 -7.29 0.70
CA GLU A 204 13.69 -8.36 -0.26
C GLU A 204 13.13 -8.05 -1.65
N ARG A 205 11.94 -7.44 -1.73
CA ARG A 205 11.34 -7.01 -3.02
C ARG A 205 12.12 -5.87 -3.64
N VAL A 206 12.55 -4.91 -2.85
CA VAL A 206 13.37 -3.78 -3.33
C VAL A 206 14.71 -4.29 -3.86
N ILE A 207 15.39 -5.19 -3.13
CA ILE A 207 16.65 -5.79 -3.56
C ILE A 207 16.46 -6.60 -4.85
N GLU A 208 15.37 -7.36 -4.95
CA GLU A 208 15.07 -8.13 -6.15
C GLU A 208 14.81 -7.20 -7.35
N LEU A 209 14.07 -6.12 -7.15
CA LEU A 209 13.85 -5.11 -8.19
C LEU A 209 15.18 -4.44 -8.61
N MET A 210 16.06 -4.12 -7.66
CA MET A 210 17.39 -3.60 -7.97
C MET A 210 18.21 -4.58 -8.82
N ARG A 211 18.10 -5.90 -8.57
CA ARG A 211 18.75 -6.94 -9.39
C ARG A 211 18.20 -6.94 -10.80
N GLU A 212 16.87 -6.93 -10.96
CA GLU A 212 16.20 -6.87 -12.26
C GLU A 212 16.57 -5.59 -13.06
N CYS A 213 16.86 -4.50 -12.36
CA CYS A 213 17.31 -3.24 -12.96
C CYS A 213 18.83 -3.15 -13.15
N GLY A 214 19.60 -4.19 -12.79
CA GLY A 214 21.07 -4.17 -12.87
C GLY A 214 21.73 -3.17 -11.92
N ARG A 215 21.09 -2.85 -10.78
CA ARG A 215 21.52 -1.84 -9.81
C ARG A 215 22.11 -2.42 -8.53
N VAL A 216 22.36 -3.72 -8.47
CA VAL A 216 23.01 -4.32 -7.29
C VAL A 216 24.49 -3.96 -7.29
N PRO A 217 25.03 -3.43 -6.17
CA PRO A 217 26.46 -3.21 -6.07
C PRO A 217 27.25 -4.51 -6.32
N VAL A 218 28.29 -4.41 -7.14
CA VAL A 218 29.21 -5.52 -7.31
C VAL A 218 29.87 -5.81 -5.95
N ARG A 219 29.68 -7.00 -5.42
CA ARG A 219 30.42 -7.43 -4.23
C ARG A 219 31.91 -7.45 -4.60
N THR A 220 32.69 -6.59 -3.98
CA THR A 220 34.14 -6.78 -3.92
C THR A 220 34.39 -8.07 -3.15
N GLN A 221 34.94 -9.07 -3.83
CA GLN A 221 35.39 -10.28 -3.16
C GLN A 221 36.56 -9.90 -2.26
N THR A 222 36.54 -10.41 -1.05
CA THR A 222 37.71 -10.27 -0.16
C THR A 222 38.81 -11.19 -0.68
N ASP A 223 39.92 -10.62 -1.12
CA ASP A 223 41.05 -11.38 -1.66
C ASP A 223 41.74 -12.21 -0.59
N VAL A 224 41.73 -11.73 0.67
CA VAL A 224 42.38 -12.41 1.80
C VAL A 224 41.52 -12.27 3.06
N TYR A 225 41.29 -13.37 3.74
CA TYR A 225 40.67 -13.43 5.05
C TYR A 225 41.69 -13.84 6.10
N VAL A 226 42.02 -12.95 7.05
CA VAL A 226 42.98 -13.26 8.13
C VAL A 226 42.21 -13.50 9.43
N ILE A 227 42.29 -14.72 9.94
CA ILE A 227 41.75 -15.08 11.23
C ILE A 227 42.88 -15.03 12.24
N LEU A 228 42.83 -14.08 13.20
CA LEU A 228 43.76 -13.99 14.30
C LEU A 228 43.17 -14.69 15.51
N SER A 229 43.86 -15.73 15.99
CA SER A 229 43.59 -16.37 17.26
C SER A 229 44.63 -15.89 18.29
N LEU A 230 44.18 -15.19 19.29
CA LEU A 230 45.01 -14.88 20.48
C LEU A 230 44.92 -16.06 21.42
N ILE A 231 45.96 -16.92 21.37
CA ILE A 231 46.14 -17.95 22.36
C ILE A 231 47.03 -17.31 23.45
N HIS A 232 46.47 -17.16 24.65
CA HIS A 232 47.21 -16.80 25.86
C HIS A 232 47.51 -18.04 26.65
#